data_05056acaaca691b2fcda2b38780317e0
#
_entry.id   05056acaaca691b2fcda2b38780317e0
#
_cell.length_a   1.000
_cell.length_b   1.000
_cell.length_c   1.000
_cell.angle_alpha   90.00
_cell.angle_beta   90.00
_cell.angle_gamma   90.00
#
_symmetry.space_group_name_H-M   'P 1'
#
loop_
_entity.id
_entity.type
_entity.pdbx_description
1 polymer ?
#
loop_
_entity_poly.entity_id
_entity_poly.type
_entity_poly.pdbx_seq_one_letter_code
_entity_poly.pdbx_strand_id
1 'polypeptide(L)'
;MKKSEIRIVIVDDEPIIRMELREILESKGYQVVGEAADGFDAVELCRTHVPDLVLLDIKMPLMDGLSAAQIIHEQGLAGSIVFLTAYSDSSYIEGAKTSGVSGYLVKPVDEKALVPCIELAMARSSEIKTLKTDVEKANERLETRKVVEKAKGYLMETNHVTEEEAYEYINEKYEWYGAR
;
A
#
# COMPACT_ATOMS: atom_id res chain seq x y z
N MET A 1 -13.97 1.40 -5.39
CA MET A 1 -14.32 0.76 -4.10
C MET A 1 -15.53 1.47 -3.52
N LYS A 2 -16.46 0.75 -2.91
CA LYS A 2 -17.55 1.37 -2.14
C LYS A 2 -17.00 1.84 -0.80
N LYS A 3 -17.49 2.95 -0.26
CA LYS A 3 -17.03 3.49 1.05
C LYS A 3 -17.12 2.45 2.17
N SER A 4 -18.15 1.60 2.15
CA SER A 4 -18.35 0.50 3.11
C SER A 4 -17.32 -0.65 3.02
N GLU A 5 -16.47 -0.63 2.01
CA GLU A 5 -15.38 -1.61 1.84
C GLU A 5 -14.03 -1.05 2.32
N ILE A 6 -13.94 0.26 2.58
CA ILE A 6 -12.71 0.92 3.01
C ILE A 6 -12.55 0.76 4.52
N ARG A 7 -11.47 0.08 4.91
CA ARG A 7 -11.14 -0.26 6.29
C ARG A 7 -10.12 0.72 6.83
N ILE A 8 -10.46 1.42 7.92
CA ILE A 8 -9.67 2.51 8.48
C ILE A 8 -9.26 2.17 9.92
N VAL A 9 -7.99 2.41 10.25
CA VAL A 9 -7.48 2.45 11.62
C VAL A 9 -7.28 3.91 12.02
N ILE A 10 -7.73 4.28 13.23
CA ILE A 10 -7.56 5.60 13.81
C ILE A 10 -6.52 5.51 14.93
N VAL A 11 -5.52 6.40 14.89
CA VAL A 11 -4.45 6.43 15.88
C VAL A 11 -4.25 7.86 16.38
N ASP A 12 -4.55 8.07 17.65
CA ASP A 12 -4.45 9.38 18.32
C ASP A 12 -4.43 9.12 19.83
N ASP A 13 -3.60 9.78 20.60
CA ASP A 13 -3.54 9.58 22.05
C ASP A 13 -4.74 10.20 22.78
N GLU A 14 -5.43 11.16 22.16
CA GLU A 14 -6.63 11.80 22.71
C GLU A 14 -7.90 10.99 22.42
N PRO A 15 -8.56 10.38 23.44
CA PRO A 15 -9.77 9.56 23.22
C PRO A 15 -10.93 10.32 22.57
N ILE A 16 -11.04 11.64 22.85
CA ILE A 16 -12.09 12.49 22.27
C ILE A 16 -11.91 12.61 20.77
N ILE A 17 -10.68 12.80 20.30
CA ILE A 17 -10.38 12.92 18.86
C ILE A 17 -10.70 11.60 18.14
N ARG A 18 -10.34 10.45 18.74
CA ARG A 18 -10.67 9.15 18.14
C ARG A 18 -12.18 8.95 18.04
N MET A 19 -12.94 9.33 19.07
CA MET A 19 -14.40 9.22 19.08
C MET A 19 -15.04 10.10 18.00
N GLU A 20 -14.61 11.36 17.86
CA GLU A 20 -15.10 12.30 16.84
C GLU A 20 -14.79 11.78 15.43
N LEU A 21 -13.56 11.34 15.18
CA LEU A 21 -13.16 10.79 13.89
C LEU A 21 -13.96 9.53 13.54
N ARG A 22 -14.19 8.64 14.50
CA ARG A 22 -15.02 7.45 14.32
C ARG A 22 -16.44 7.84 13.91
N GLU A 23 -17.07 8.75 14.64
CA GLU A 23 -18.43 9.20 14.36
C GLU A 23 -18.55 9.77 12.93
N ILE A 24 -17.61 10.63 12.53
CA ILE A 24 -17.57 11.19 11.17
C ILE A 24 -17.42 10.07 10.14
N LEU A 25 -16.45 9.18 10.32
CA LEU A 25 -16.15 8.13 9.35
C LEU A 25 -17.31 7.16 9.18
N GLU A 26 -17.89 6.67 10.28
CA GLU A 26 -19.02 5.72 10.25
C GLU A 26 -20.27 6.38 9.66
N SER A 27 -20.53 7.68 9.95
CA SER A 27 -21.63 8.43 9.34
C SER A 27 -21.51 8.54 7.82
N LYS A 28 -20.28 8.50 7.29
CA LYS A 28 -19.98 8.53 5.84
C LYS A 28 -19.89 7.15 5.20
N GLY A 29 -20.09 6.10 6.00
CA GLY A 29 -20.10 4.71 5.54
C GLY A 29 -18.76 4.06 5.44
N TYR A 30 -17.69 4.63 6.03
CA TYR A 30 -16.39 3.97 6.19
C TYR A 30 -16.41 2.97 7.34
N GLN A 31 -15.53 1.98 7.31
CA GLN A 31 -15.42 0.97 8.35
C GLN A 31 -14.20 1.23 9.24
N VAL A 32 -14.42 1.62 10.50
CA VAL A 32 -13.33 1.72 11.48
C VAL A 32 -13.07 0.33 12.06
N VAL A 33 -11.90 -0.23 11.75
CA VAL A 33 -11.52 -1.61 12.13
C VAL A 33 -10.63 -1.68 13.37
N GLY A 34 -10.14 -0.54 13.85
CA GLY A 34 -9.33 -0.47 15.07
C GLY A 34 -9.03 0.96 15.48
N GLU A 35 -8.72 1.13 16.76
CA GLU A 35 -8.23 2.38 17.35
C GLU A 35 -7.02 2.11 18.23
N ALA A 36 -6.04 3.00 18.19
CA ALA A 36 -4.86 2.96 19.04
C ALA A 36 -4.56 4.33 19.66
N ALA A 37 -3.84 4.32 20.77
CA ALA A 37 -3.42 5.52 21.47
C ALA A 37 -1.91 5.80 21.37
N ASP A 38 -1.16 4.92 20.73
CA ASP A 38 0.27 5.06 20.50
C ASP A 38 0.72 4.30 19.25
N GLY A 39 1.97 4.50 18.86
CA GLY A 39 2.52 3.92 17.64
C GLY A 39 2.75 2.40 17.71
N PHE A 40 2.98 1.81 18.89
CA PHE A 40 3.16 0.36 19.02
C PHE A 40 1.86 -0.38 18.74
N ASP A 41 0.77 0.06 19.38
CA ASP A 41 -0.55 -0.51 19.17
C ASP A 41 -1.02 -0.25 17.71
N ALA A 42 -0.67 0.89 17.13
CA ALA A 42 -0.95 1.20 15.73
C ALA A 42 -0.33 0.15 14.78
N VAL A 43 0.96 -0.18 14.96
CA VAL A 43 1.65 -1.19 14.15
C VAL A 43 1.00 -2.57 14.30
N GLU A 44 0.66 -2.98 15.53
CA GLU A 44 0.01 -4.27 15.79
C GLU A 44 -1.40 -4.36 15.18
N LEU A 45 -2.19 -3.28 15.27
CA LEU A 45 -3.49 -3.21 14.61
C LEU A 45 -3.36 -3.27 13.09
N CYS A 46 -2.38 -2.58 12.51
CA CYS A 46 -2.13 -2.64 11.07
C CYS A 46 -1.71 -4.05 10.63
N ARG A 47 -0.88 -4.75 11.43
CA ARG A 47 -0.48 -6.13 11.14
C ARG A 47 -1.67 -7.09 11.16
N THR A 48 -2.56 -6.91 12.13
CA THR A 48 -3.74 -7.78 12.32
C THR A 48 -4.82 -7.52 11.29
N HIS A 49 -5.09 -6.26 11.01
CA HIS A 49 -6.23 -5.86 10.18
C HIS A 49 -5.88 -5.54 8.72
N VAL A 50 -4.63 -5.24 8.40
CA VAL A 50 -4.19 -4.79 7.06
C VAL A 50 -5.17 -3.75 6.50
N PRO A 51 -5.28 -2.55 7.14
CA PRO A 51 -6.27 -1.55 6.75
C PRO A 51 -5.93 -0.91 5.40
N ASP A 52 -6.95 -0.39 4.73
CA ASP A 52 -6.76 0.39 3.50
C ASP A 52 -6.17 1.77 3.79
N LEU A 53 -6.49 2.34 4.96
CA LEU A 53 -6.02 3.64 5.40
C LEU A 53 -5.76 3.66 6.91
N VAL A 54 -4.71 4.39 7.30
CA VAL A 54 -4.44 4.74 8.70
C VAL A 54 -4.50 6.26 8.84
N LEU A 55 -5.34 6.74 9.75
CA LEU A 55 -5.28 8.11 10.26
C LEU A 55 -4.38 8.10 11.49
N LEU A 56 -3.27 8.82 11.44
CA LEU A 56 -2.18 8.66 12.41
C LEU A 56 -1.73 10.01 12.94
N ASP A 57 -1.93 10.23 14.23
CA ASP A 57 -1.35 11.42 14.89
C ASP A 57 0.18 11.34 14.90
N ILE A 58 0.83 12.47 14.73
CA ILE A 58 2.30 12.57 14.74
C ILE A 58 2.84 12.49 16.17
N LYS A 59 2.22 13.20 17.11
CA LYS A 59 2.72 13.31 18.48
C LYS A 59 1.93 12.42 19.44
N MET A 60 2.52 11.31 19.79
CA MET A 60 1.94 10.36 20.73
C MET A 60 3.00 9.87 21.72
N PRO A 61 2.58 9.39 22.91
CA PRO A 61 3.48 8.79 23.87
C PRO A 61 4.05 7.44 23.34
N LEU A 62 5.10 6.98 23.97
CA LEU A 62 5.78 5.69 23.73
C LEU A 62 6.45 5.60 22.34
N MET A 63 5.68 5.58 21.28
CA MET A 63 6.16 5.62 19.89
C MET A 63 5.39 6.70 19.14
N ASP A 64 6.09 7.64 18.54
CA ASP A 64 5.51 8.71 17.73
C ASP A 64 4.98 8.20 16.38
N GLY A 65 4.11 9.01 15.75
CA GLY A 65 3.48 8.63 14.49
C GLY A 65 4.46 8.52 13.31
N LEU A 66 5.57 9.25 13.31
CA LEU A 66 6.57 9.16 12.23
C LEU A 66 7.27 7.81 12.26
N SER A 67 7.70 7.38 13.45
CA SER A 67 8.30 6.06 13.65
C SER A 67 7.34 4.93 13.31
N ALA A 68 6.08 5.05 13.75
CA ALA A 68 5.04 4.08 13.42
C ALA A 68 4.77 4.03 11.89
N ALA A 69 4.64 5.18 11.24
CA ALA A 69 4.43 5.28 9.80
C ALA A 69 5.55 4.62 9.00
N GLN A 70 6.79 4.81 9.40
CA GLN A 70 7.94 4.19 8.76
C GLN A 70 7.85 2.66 8.82
N ILE A 71 7.56 2.08 9.98
CA ILE A 71 7.42 0.63 10.16
C ILE A 71 6.25 0.10 9.32
N ILE A 72 5.09 0.77 9.39
CA ILE A 72 3.88 0.39 8.63
C ILE A 72 4.17 0.41 7.13
N HIS A 73 4.86 1.42 6.64
CA HIS A 73 5.22 1.56 5.23
C HIS A 73 6.25 0.51 4.78
N GLU A 74 7.36 0.36 5.50
CA GLU A 74 8.43 -0.59 5.16
C GLU A 74 7.95 -2.04 5.13
N GLN A 75 7.02 -2.39 6.04
CA GLN A 75 6.45 -3.74 6.12
C GLN A 75 5.18 -3.91 5.26
N GLY A 76 4.69 -2.84 4.61
CA GLY A 76 3.49 -2.91 3.78
C GLY A 76 2.21 -3.27 4.54
N LEU A 77 2.08 -2.81 5.80
CA LEU A 77 0.99 -3.19 6.70
C LEU A 77 -0.31 -2.42 6.47
N ALA A 78 -0.29 -1.36 5.67
CA ALA A 78 -1.46 -0.58 5.32
C ALA A 78 -1.40 -0.11 3.87
N GLY A 79 -2.56 0.15 3.27
CA GLY A 79 -2.66 0.66 1.90
C GLY A 79 -2.23 2.11 1.77
N SER A 80 -2.51 2.93 2.77
CA SER A 80 -2.23 4.37 2.78
C SER A 80 -2.11 4.90 4.21
N ILE A 81 -1.35 5.99 4.41
CA ILE A 81 -1.23 6.68 5.70
C ILE A 81 -1.54 8.16 5.48
N VAL A 82 -2.38 8.71 6.34
CA VAL A 82 -2.67 10.15 6.43
C VAL A 82 -2.34 10.62 7.83
N PHE A 83 -1.47 11.61 7.94
CA PHE A 83 -1.13 12.19 9.24
C PHE A 83 -2.22 13.15 9.74
N LEU A 84 -2.43 13.11 11.04
CA LEU A 84 -3.12 14.14 11.80
C LEU A 84 -2.05 15.01 12.48
N THR A 85 -2.11 16.32 12.34
CA THR A 85 -1.06 17.22 12.82
C THR A 85 -1.63 18.48 13.43
N ALA A 86 -1.03 18.98 14.51
CA ALA A 86 -1.29 20.33 14.98
C ALA A 86 -0.58 21.35 14.05
N TYR A 87 -1.14 22.54 13.92
CA TYR A 87 -0.63 23.60 13.02
C TYR A 87 0.84 23.98 13.26
N SER A 88 1.37 23.72 14.46
CA SER A 88 2.77 23.98 14.82
C SER A 88 3.78 22.96 14.28
N ASP A 89 3.33 21.90 13.64
CA ASP A 89 4.17 20.75 13.27
C ASP A 89 4.64 20.76 11.81
N SER A 90 4.56 21.90 11.12
CA SER A 90 4.95 22.05 9.71
C SER A 90 6.38 21.57 9.39
N SER A 91 7.29 21.59 10.37
CA SER A 91 8.66 21.07 10.21
C SER A 91 8.72 19.54 10.04
N TYR A 92 7.71 18.80 10.53
CA TYR A 92 7.65 17.35 10.41
C TYR A 92 7.13 16.88 9.04
N ILE A 93 6.48 17.77 8.29
CA ILE A 93 5.96 17.46 6.93
C ILE A 93 7.10 17.16 5.95
N GLU A 94 8.29 17.75 6.15
CA GLU A 94 9.46 17.42 5.31
C GLU A 94 9.99 16.01 5.57
N GLY A 95 9.97 15.52 6.79
CA GLY A 95 10.29 14.14 7.15
C GLY A 95 9.27 13.12 6.64
N ALA A 96 8.01 13.52 6.49
CA ALA A 96 6.93 12.69 6.00
C ALA A 96 7.06 12.30 4.52
N LYS A 97 7.84 13.02 3.71
CA LYS A 97 8.06 12.70 2.29
C LYS A 97 8.75 11.35 2.08
N THR A 98 9.50 10.86 3.07
CA THR A 98 10.23 9.59 3.02
C THR A 98 9.43 8.41 3.59
N SER A 99 8.33 8.68 4.31
CA SER A 99 7.59 7.67 5.08
C SER A 99 6.39 7.06 4.34
N GLY A 100 6.27 7.24 3.01
CA GLY A 100 5.17 6.67 2.23
C GLY A 100 3.78 7.24 2.54
N VAL A 101 3.73 8.44 3.13
CA VAL A 101 2.51 9.13 3.55
C VAL A 101 1.78 9.73 2.37
N SER A 102 0.48 9.54 2.29
CA SER A 102 -0.36 9.97 1.17
C SER A 102 -0.98 11.35 1.36
N GLY A 103 -1.00 11.87 2.58
CA GLY A 103 -1.55 13.18 2.91
C GLY A 103 -1.44 13.54 4.38
N TYR A 104 -1.88 14.73 4.72
CA TYR A 104 -1.98 15.17 6.11
C TYR A 104 -3.24 16.03 6.31
N LEU A 105 -3.74 16.05 7.53
CA LEU A 105 -4.87 16.87 8.00
C LEU A 105 -4.46 17.65 9.24
N VAL A 106 -4.83 18.92 9.28
CA VAL A 106 -4.56 19.79 10.42
C VAL A 106 -5.70 19.67 11.41
N LYS A 107 -5.38 19.45 12.69
CA LYS A 107 -6.36 19.46 13.80
C LYS A 107 -6.80 20.91 14.12
N PRO A 108 -8.09 21.15 14.42
CA PRO A 108 -9.19 20.19 14.50
C PRO A 108 -9.65 19.71 13.11
N VAL A 109 -9.88 18.42 13.00
CA VAL A 109 -10.28 17.79 11.72
C VAL A 109 -11.80 17.88 11.56
N ASP A 110 -12.24 18.52 10.49
CA ASP A 110 -13.65 18.56 10.13
C ASP A 110 -13.98 17.58 8.98
N GLU A 111 -15.25 17.26 8.85
CA GLU A 111 -15.77 16.38 7.82
C GLU A 111 -15.44 16.83 6.40
N LYS A 112 -15.43 18.16 6.15
CA LYS A 112 -15.21 18.75 4.83
C LYS A 112 -13.76 18.57 4.37
N ALA A 113 -12.82 18.49 5.32
CA ALA A 113 -11.42 18.22 5.05
C ALA A 113 -11.12 16.71 5.03
N LEU A 114 -11.71 15.94 5.96
CA LEU A 114 -11.43 14.52 6.15
C LEU A 114 -11.83 13.68 4.94
N VAL A 115 -13.06 13.81 4.47
CA VAL A 115 -13.58 12.94 3.39
C VAL A 115 -12.81 13.13 2.08
N PRO A 116 -12.58 14.35 1.56
CA PRO A 116 -11.75 14.53 0.36
C PRO A 116 -10.33 14.04 0.50
N CYS A 117 -9.72 14.20 1.69
CA CYS A 117 -8.37 13.71 1.95
C CYS A 117 -8.31 12.18 1.86
N ILE A 118 -9.27 11.47 2.44
CA ILE A 118 -9.37 10.01 2.35
C ILE A 118 -9.55 9.59 0.89
N GLU A 119 -10.47 10.19 0.16
CA GLU A 119 -10.75 9.86 -1.24
C GLU A 119 -9.50 10.04 -2.13
N LEU A 120 -8.75 11.12 -1.90
CA LEU A 120 -7.49 11.37 -2.62
C LEU A 120 -6.40 10.35 -2.25
N ALA A 121 -6.24 10.06 -0.96
CA ALA A 121 -5.28 9.08 -0.47
C ALA A 121 -5.56 7.68 -1.04
N MET A 122 -6.83 7.28 -1.09
CA MET A 122 -7.26 6.00 -1.66
C MET A 122 -7.05 5.93 -3.17
N ALA A 123 -7.36 7.00 -3.90
CA ALA A 123 -7.11 7.07 -5.34
C ALA A 123 -5.62 6.90 -5.66
N ARG A 124 -4.75 7.62 -4.94
CA ARG A 124 -3.29 7.54 -5.08
C ARG A 124 -2.74 6.14 -4.73
N SER A 125 -3.24 5.53 -3.66
CA SER A 125 -2.85 4.16 -3.27
C SER A 125 -3.23 3.15 -4.36
N SER A 126 -4.42 3.27 -4.93
CA SER A 126 -4.87 2.41 -6.04
C SER A 126 -3.99 2.56 -7.30
N GLU A 127 -3.62 3.78 -7.65
CA GLU A 127 -2.73 4.06 -8.78
C GLU A 127 -1.34 3.42 -8.58
N ILE A 128 -0.75 3.61 -7.39
CA ILE A 128 0.55 3.01 -7.04
C ILE A 128 0.48 1.47 -7.10
N LYS A 129 -0.59 0.87 -6.60
CA LYS A 129 -0.80 -0.58 -6.64
C LYS A 129 -0.88 -1.10 -8.08
N THR A 130 -1.60 -0.40 -8.95
CA THR A 130 -1.70 -0.75 -10.38
C THR A 130 -0.33 -0.68 -11.04
N LEU A 131 0.41 0.43 -10.84
CA LEU A 131 1.76 0.60 -11.39
C LEU A 131 2.73 -0.49 -10.93
N LYS A 132 2.71 -0.86 -9.65
CA LYS A 132 3.53 -1.97 -9.12
C LYS A 132 3.21 -3.29 -9.82
N THR A 133 1.92 -3.61 -9.96
CA THR A 133 1.48 -4.84 -10.66
C THR A 133 1.92 -4.85 -12.13
N ASP A 134 1.86 -3.71 -12.81
CA ASP A 134 2.29 -3.62 -14.21
C ASP A 134 3.80 -3.77 -14.36
N VAL A 135 4.59 -3.19 -13.43
CA VAL A 135 6.06 -3.40 -13.37
C VAL A 135 6.41 -4.86 -13.11
N GLU A 136 5.73 -5.52 -12.15
CA GLU A 136 5.94 -6.94 -11.86
C GLU A 136 5.66 -7.80 -13.09
N LYS A 137 4.54 -7.60 -13.77
CA LYS A 137 4.20 -8.31 -15.03
C LYS A 137 5.20 -8.06 -16.14
N ALA A 138 5.70 -6.83 -16.27
CA ALA A 138 6.72 -6.50 -17.26
C ALA A 138 8.05 -7.23 -16.96
N ASN A 139 8.45 -7.28 -15.70
CA ASN A 139 9.65 -8.00 -15.27
C ASN A 139 9.52 -9.52 -15.50
N GLU A 140 8.38 -10.11 -15.16
CA GLU A 140 8.11 -11.54 -15.43
C GLU A 140 8.23 -11.86 -16.92
N ARG A 141 7.67 -11.02 -17.80
CA ARG A 141 7.80 -11.19 -19.27
C ARG A 141 9.25 -11.10 -19.72
N LEU A 142 10.03 -10.19 -19.16
CA LEU A 142 11.46 -10.05 -19.49
C LEU A 142 12.25 -11.28 -19.05
N GLU A 143 12.01 -11.80 -17.85
CA GLU A 143 12.68 -13.02 -17.37
C GLU A 143 12.28 -14.25 -18.20
N THR A 144 10.99 -14.39 -18.50
CA THR A 144 10.51 -15.46 -19.40
C THR A 144 11.22 -15.40 -20.76
N ARG A 145 11.32 -14.20 -21.36
CA ARG A 145 12.01 -14.02 -22.65
C ARG A 145 13.48 -14.42 -22.57
N LYS A 146 14.20 -14.03 -21.50
CA LYS A 146 15.60 -14.44 -21.30
C LYS A 146 15.76 -15.96 -21.21
N VAL A 147 14.85 -16.64 -20.50
CA VAL A 147 14.87 -18.10 -20.39
C VAL A 147 14.61 -18.76 -21.74
N VAL A 148 13.62 -18.27 -22.50
CA VAL A 148 13.30 -18.78 -23.85
C VAL A 148 14.48 -18.59 -24.80
N GLU A 149 15.13 -17.41 -24.81
CA GLU A 149 16.30 -17.15 -25.66
C GLU A 149 17.49 -18.06 -25.31
N LYS A 150 17.74 -18.29 -24.00
CA LYS A 150 18.75 -19.26 -23.57
C LYS A 150 18.44 -20.69 -24.02
N ALA A 151 17.18 -21.11 -23.87
CA ALA A 151 16.74 -22.44 -24.28
C ALA A 151 16.87 -22.63 -25.80
N LYS A 152 16.49 -21.62 -26.60
CA LYS A 152 16.69 -21.62 -28.05
C LYS A 152 18.17 -21.80 -28.41
N GLY A 153 19.05 -20.99 -27.84
CA GLY A 153 20.49 -21.09 -28.08
C GLY A 153 21.03 -22.51 -27.79
N TYR A 154 20.64 -23.06 -26.64
CA TYR A 154 21.03 -24.44 -26.28
C TYR A 154 20.53 -25.50 -27.26
N LEU A 155 19.25 -25.41 -27.68
CA LEU A 155 18.69 -26.38 -28.66
C LEU A 155 19.36 -26.25 -30.03
N MET A 156 19.64 -25.04 -30.49
CA MET A 156 20.33 -24.82 -31.75
C MET A 156 21.75 -25.42 -31.75
N GLU A 157 22.49 -25.25 -30.64
CA GLU A 157 23.85 -25.80 -30.52
C GLU A 157 23.89 -27.31 -30.36
N THR A 158 22.94 -27.88 -29.56
CA THR A 158 22.99 -29.29 -29.18
C THR A 158 22.31 -30.20 -30.23
N ASN A 159 21.20 -29.74 -30.79
CA ASN A 159 20.37 -30.54 -31.71
C ASN A 159 20.52 -30.13 -33.18
N HIS A 160 21.36 -29.11 -33.46
CA HIS A 160 21.60 -28.57 -34.79
C HIS A 160 20.31 -28.16 -35.55
N VAL A 161 19.33 -27.63 -34.82
CA VAL A 161 18.05 -27.15 -35.35
C VAL A 161 18.11 -25.65 -35.65
N THR A 162 17.21 -25.21 -36.52
CA THR A 162 17.03 -23.76 -36.80
C THR A 162 16.41 -23.04 -35.63
N GLU A 163 16.46 -21.72 -35.63
CA GLU A 163 15.84 -20.89 -34.59
C GLU A 163 14.32 -21.09 -34.55
N GLU A 164 13.68 -21.26 -35.71
CA GLU A 164 12.24 -21.47 -35.87
C GLU A 164 11.82 -22.82 -35.27
N GLU A 165 12.55 -23.88 -35.56
CA GLU A 165 12.32 -25.23 -35.02
C GLU A 165 12.55 -25.27 -33.49
N ALA A 166 13.57 -24.57 -32.99
CA ALA A 166 13.83 -24.47 -31.55
C ALA A 166 12.70 -23.71 -30.82
N TYR A 167 12.16 -22.65 -31.43
CA TYR A 167 11.04 -21.90 -30.91
C TYR A 167 9.74 -22.70 -30.84
N GLU A 168 9.41 -23.43 -31.94
CA GLU A 168 8.26 -24.32 -31.97
C GLU A 168 8.35 -25.43 -30.91
N TYR A 169 9.52 -26.05 -30.75
CA TYR A 169 9.74 -27.08 -29.73
C TYR A 169 9.52 -26.54 -28.30
N ILE A 170 9.98 -25.33 -28.02
CA ILE A 170 9.78 -24.69 -26.71
C ILE A 170 8.30 -24.40 -26.49
N ASN A 171 7.58 -23.83 -27.46
CA ASN A 171 6.16 -23.50 -27.35
C ASN A 171 5.30 -24.76 -27.12
N GLU A 172 5.51 -25.85 -27.87
CA GLU A 172 4.77 -27.10 -27.65
C GLU A 172 4.97 -27.62 -26.20
N LYS A 173 6.18 -27.55 -25.68
CA LYS A 173 6.47 -27.96 -24.30
C LYS A 173 5.87 -27.01 -23.29
N TYR A 174 5.89 -25.69 -23.55
CA TYR A 174 5.33 -24.70 -22.65
C TYR A 174 3.81 -24.79 -22.54
N GLU A 175 3.11 -24.99 -23.66
CA GLU A 175 1.66 -25.23 -23.66
C GLU A 175 1.30 -26.54 -22.90
N TRP A 176 2.12 -27.58 -23.02
CA TRP A 176 1.91 -28.83 -22.30
C TRP A 176 2.07 -28.66 -20.75
N TYR A 177 2.98 -27.81 -20.27
CA TYR A 177 3.15 -27.50 -18.84
C TYR A 177 2.12 -26.51 -18.31
N GLY A 178 1.60 -25.61 -19.13
CA GLY A 178 0.59 -24.60 -18.76
C GLY A 178 -0.84 -25.12 -18.72
N ALA A 179 -1.11 -26.30 -19.31
CA ALA A 179 -2.42 -26.95 -19.36
C ALA A 179 -2.68 -27.92 -18.18
N ARG A 180 -1.83 -27.96 -17.17
CA ARG A 180 -2.01 -28.71 -15.92
C ARG A 180 -2.12 -27.74 -14.74
#